data_bd2f0d69e0ad30e2d06161ad051a2188
#
_entry.id   bd2f0d69e0ad30e2d06161ad051a2188
#
_cell.length_a   1.000
_cell.length_b   1.000
_cell.length_c   1.000
_cell.angle_alpha   90.00
_cell.angle_beta   90.00
_cell.angle_gamma   90.00
#
_symmetry.space_group_name_H-M   'P 1'
#
loop_
_entity.id
_entity.type
_entity.pdbx_description
1 polymer ?
#
loop_
_entity_poly.entity_id
_entity_poly.type
_entity_poly.pdbx_seq_one_letter_code
_entity_poly.pdbx_strand_id
1 'polypeptide(L)'
;MIEYKVIKERKSDMNSPIKLKTGDIVECLEESNEDGDWAGWILCKGNSLKGWVPKQIIKKEGKIGKVLENYDATEFDLTIGEIIISDKELNGWIYGIKKNSDGLKAWAPLNHIQKL
;
A
#
# COMPACT_ATOMS: atom_id res chain seq x y z
N MET A 1 -4.38 -10.90 -15.20
CA MET A 1 -4.72 -9.77 -14.29
C MET A 1 -6.14 -9.94 -13.79
N ILE A 2 -6.39 -9.49 -12.60
CA ILE A 2 -7.69 -9.63 -11.94
C ILE A 2 -8.38 -8.28 -11.92
N GLU A 3 -9.68 -8.27 -12.25
CA GLU A 3 -10.49 -7.07 -12.18
C GLU A 3 -11.31 -7.07 -10.88
N TYR A 4 -11.41 -5.89 -10.27
CA TYR A 4 -12.18 -5.67 -9.05
C TYR A 4 -13.12 -4.50 -9.26
N LYS A 5 -14.32 -4.59 -8.68
CA LYS A 5 -15.29 -3.49 -8.69
C LYS A 5 -15.31 -2.83 -7.32
N VAL A 6 -15.27 -1.52 -7.28
CA VAL A 6 -15.41 -0.75 -6.04
C VAL A 6 -16.86 -0.84 -5.55
N ILE A 7 -17.02 -1.35 -4.33
CA ILE A 7 -18.34 -1.52 -3.69
C ILE A 7 -18.56 -0.60 -2.50
N LYS A 8 -17.53 0.15 -2.10
CA LYS A 8 -17.57 1.05 -0.95
C LYS A 8 -16.66 2.25 -1.23
N GLU A 9 -17.18 3.45 -1.01
CA GLU A 9 -16.41 4.67 -1.21
C GLU A 9 -15.31 4.82 -0.17
N ARG A 10 -14.20 5.44 -0.59
CA ARG A 10 -13.09 5.77 0.30
C ARG A 10 -12.34 6.97 -0.24
N LYS A 11 -12.01 7.90 0.62
CA LYS A 11 -11.06 8.97 0.31
C LYS A 11 -9.76 8.72 1.04
N SER A 12 -8.65 8.82 0.30
CA SER A 12 -7.33 8.72 0.89
C SER A 12 -7.01 10.02 1.64
N ASP A 13 -6.51 9.89 2.87
CA ASP A 13 -6.09 11.03 3.69
C ASP A 13 -4.63 11.39 3.47
N MET A 14 -3.95 10.70 2.57
CA MET A 14 -2.52 10.83 2.39
C MET A 14 -2.16 12.06 1.58
N ASN A 15 -1.56 13.06 2.24
CA ASN A 15 -1.05 14.24 1.58
C ASN A 15 0.37 14.03 1.03
N SER A 16 1.15 13.15 1.67
CA SER A 16 2.54 12.88 1.30
C SER A 16 2.86 11.41 1.56
N PRO A 17 2.41 10.50 0.68
CA PRO A 17 2.68 9.08 0.86
C PRO A 17 4.17 8.78 0.79
N ILE A 18 4.64 7.87 1.66
CA ILE A 18 6.04 7.47 1.66
C ILE A 18 6.40 6.78 0.34
N LYS A 19 7.56 7.12 -0.21
CA LYS A 19 8.12 6.52 -1.43
C LYS A 19 9.52 6.04 -1.15
N LEU A 20 9.79 4.78 -1.43
CA LEU A 20 11.06 4.14 -1.12
C LEU A 20 11.61 3.42 -2.33
N LYS A 21 12.92 3.36 -2.41
CA LYS A 21 13.65 2.62 -3.46
C LYS A 21 14.43 1.47 -2.83
N THR A 22 14.63 0.42 -3.59
CA THR A 22 15.48 -0.71 -3.19
C THR A 22 16.82 -0.20 -2.66
N GLY A 23 17.20 -0.65 -1.48
CA GLY A 23 18.45 -0.25 -0.83
C GLY A 23 18.33 0.93 0.13
N ASP A 24 17.20 1.66 0.11
CA ASP A 24 17.00 2.75 1.07
C ASP A 24 17.04 2.23 2.50
N ILE A 25 17.53 3.06 3.41
CA ILE A 25 17.54 2.76 4.84
C ILE A 25 16.44 3.57 5.50
N VAL A 26 15.63 2.89 6.30
CA VAL A 26 14.51 3.50 7.01
C VAL A 26 14.62 3.24 8.51
N GLU A 27 14.02 4.13 9.30
CA GLU A 27 13.85 3.92 10.72
C GLU A 27 12.53 3.21 10.95
N CYS A 28 12.55 2.07 11.66
CA CYS A 28 11.35 1.30 11.98
C CYS A 28 10.83 1.76 13.33
N LEU A 29 9.67 2.42 13.34
CA LEU A 29 9.11 3.07 14.52
C LEU A 29 8.14 2.17 15.27
N GLU A 30 7.32 1.41 14.55
CA GLU A 30 6.23 0.63 15.14
C GLU A 30 5.83 -0.50 14.19
N GLU A 31 5.37 -1.63 14.73
CA GLU A 31 4.78 -2.69 13.94
C GLU A 31 3.27 -2.73 14.16
N SER A 32 2.52 -3.05 13.11
CA SER A 32 1.07 -3.20 13.22
C SER A 32 0.70 -4.44 14.03
N ASN A 33 -0.51 -4.43 14.59
CA ASN A 33 -1.03 -5.56 15.34
C ASN A 33 -1.22 -6.78 14.42
N GLU A 34 -0.71 -7.94 14.82
CA GLU A 34 -0.81 -9.18 14.04
C GLU A 34 -2.24 -9.75 13.98
N ASP A 35 -3.13 -9.30 14.86
CA ASP A 35 -4.48 -9.87 15.02
C ASP A 35 -5.57 -9.09 14.29
N GLY A 36 -5.24 -8.13 13.45
CA GLY A 36 -6.23 -7.27 12.81
C GLY A 36 -6.19 -7.28 11.29
N ASP A 37 -7.11 -6.56 10.67
CA ASP A 37 -7.18 -6.38 9.23
C ASP A 37 -5.94 -5.64 8.68
N TRP A 38 -5.17 -5.04 9.54
CA TRP A 38 -3.99 -4.24 9.19
C TRP A 38 -2.69 -4.91 9.63
N ALA A 39 -2.68 -6.22 9.79
CA ALA A 39 -1.46 -6.97 10.14
C ALA A 39 -0.44 -6.93 9.00
N GLY A 40 0.83 -7.05 9.34
CA GLY A 40 1.91 -7.17 8.36
C GLY A 40 2.55 -5.86 7.92
N TRP A 41 2.40 -4.78 8.69
CA TRP A 41 2.94 -3.47 8.36
C TRP A 41 3.95 -2.98 9.41
N ILE A 42 4.90 -2.18 8.95
CA ILE A 42 5.86 -1.47 9.81
C ILE A 42 5.73 0.01 9.52
N LEU A 43 5.58 0.81 10.56
CA LEU A 43 5.62 2.28 10.42
C LEU A 43 7.08 2.69 10.26
N CYS A 44 7.42 3.22 9.10
CA CYS A 44 8.78 3.59 8.74
C CYS A 44 8.91 5.08 8.51
N LYS A 45 10.12 5.60 8.77
CA LYS A 45 10.50 6.96 8.43
C LYS A 45 11.72 6.90 7.51
N GLY A 46 11.59 7.49 6.33
CA GLY A 46 12.67 7.54 5.34
C GLY A 46 12.41 8.63 4.31
N ASN A 47 13.49 9.21 3.76
CA ASN A 47 13.40 10.28 2.77
C ASN A 47 12.55 11.47 3.24
N SER A 48 12.61 11.78 4.54
CA SER A 48 11.83 12.84 5.20
C SER A 48 10.32 12.61 5.21
N LEU A 49 9.88 11.39 4.91
CA LEU A 49 8.48 10.98 4.92
C LEU A 49 8.27 9.85 5.92
N LYS A 50 7.05 9.71 6.40
CA LYS A 50 6.65 8.69 7.37
C LYS A 50 5.41 7.96 6.85
N GLY A 51 5.40 6.64 6.95
CA GLY A 51 4.25 5.87 6.51
C GLY A 51 4.38 4.38 6.79
N TRP A 52 3.26 3.67 6.62
CA TRP A 52 3.21 2.23 6.80
C TRP A 52 3.74 1.51 5.56
N VAL A 53 4.63 0.55 5.76
CA VAL A 53 5.30 -0.21 4.71
C VAL A 53 5.09 -1.70 4.97
N PRO A 54 4.80 -2.52 3.93
CA PRO A 54 4.67 -3.96 4.12
C PRO A 54 5.96 -4.56 4.69
N LYS A 55 5.86 -5.33 5.75
CA LYS A 55 7.06 -5.91 6.39
C LYS A 55 7.82 -6.86 5.47
N GLN A 56 7.17 -7.43 4.44
CA GLN A 56 7.78 -8.34 3.49
C GLN A 56 8.89 -7.68 2.65
N ILE A 57 8.86 -6.35 2.50
CA ILE A 57 9.86 -5.64 1.70
C ILE A 57 10.92 -4.94 2.55
N ILE A 58 10.89 -5.16 3.87
CA ILE A 58 11.87 -4.56 4.80
C ILE A 58 12.69 -5.66 5.46
N LYS A 59 14.02 -5.55 5.35
CA LYS A 59 14.94 -6.36 6.13
C LYS A 59 15.25 -5.57 7.40
N LYS A 60 14.58 -5.91 8.48
CA LYS A 60 14.66 -5.19 9.75
C LYS A 60 15.78 -5.74 10.63
N GLU A 61 16.61 -4.84 11.15
CA GLU A 61 17.63 -5.15 12.16
C GLU A 61 17.51 -4.11 13.28
N GLY A 62 16.90 -4.50 14.42
CA GLY A 62 16.60 -3.57 15.49
C GLY A 62 15.62 -2.50 15.05
N LYS A 63 16.02 -1.24 15.15
CA LYS A 63 15.16 -0.09 14.76
C LYS A 63 15.43 0.38 13.34
N ILE A 64 16.31 -0.28 12.60
CA ILE A 64 16.69 0.11 11.24
C ILE A 64 16.24 -0.97 10.28
N GLY A 65 15.77 -0.57 9.12
CA GLY A 65 15.37 -1.48 8.05
C GLY A 65 15.99 -1.10 6.73
N LYS A 66 16.24 -2.12 5.88
CA LYS A 66 16.68 -1.93 4.52
C LYS A 66 15.55 -2.31 3.59
N VAL A 67 15.25 -1.43 2.63
CA VAL A 67 14.18 -1.64 1.64
C VAL A 67 14.65 -2.64 0.59
N LEU A 68 13.89 -3.71 0.40
CA LEU A 68 14.22 -4.81 -0.51
C LEU A 68 13.65 -4.63 -1.92
N GLU A 69 12.58 -3.85 -2.06
CA GLU A 69 11.99 -3.52 -3.36
C GLU A 69 11.35 -2.13 -3.33
N ASN A 70 11.20 -1.51 -4.49
CA ASN A 70 10.61 -0.18 -4.61
C ASN A 70 9.17 -0.19 -4.07
N TYR A 71 8.80 0.87 -3.36
CA TYR A 71 7.47 0.98 -2.76
C TYR A 71 6.95 2.41 -2.83
N ASP A 72 5.70 2.57 -3.24
CA ASP A 72 4.97 3.83 -3.25
C ASP A 72 3.66 3.59 -2.51
N ALA A 73 3.43 4.32 -1.43
CA ALA A 73 2.26 4.13 -0.57
C ALA A 73 1.01 4.88 -1.05
N THR A 74 1.02 5.48 -2.23
CA THR A 74 -0.13 6.19 -2.78
C THR A 74 -1.37 5.29 -2.82
N GLU A 75 -2.49 5.77 -2.27
CA GLU A 75 -3.77 5.07 -2.26
C GLU A 75 -4.74 5.75 -3.21
N PHE A 76 -5.64 4.96 -3.81
CA PHE A 76 -6.72 5.50 -4.63
C PHE A 76 -7.78 6.17 -3.76
N ASP A 77 -8.40 7.24 -4.28
CA ASP A 77 -9.75 7.60 -3.91
C ASP A 77 -10.69 6.67 -4.66
N LEU A 78 -11.67 6.09 -3.97
CA LEU A 78 -12.55 5.07 -4.54
C LEU A 78 -13.98 5.59 -4.64
N THR A 79 -14.59 5.43 -5.82
CA THR A 79 -15.99 5.71 -6.07
C THR A 79 -16.70 4.42 -6.47
N ILE A 80 -17.87 4.16 -5.90
CA ILE A 80 -18.64 2.95 -6.19
C ILE A 80 -18.85 2.78 -7.69
N GLY A 81 -18.57 1.58 -8.19
CA GLY A 81 -18.73 1.23 -9.60
C GLY A 81 -17.45 1.31 -10.42
N GLU A 82 -16.40 1.94 -9.91
CA GLU A 82 -15.10 1.95 -10.60
C GLU A 82 -14.52 0.54 -10.67
N ILE A 83 -13.74 0.27 -11.72
CA ILE A 83 -13.06 -1.01 -11.92
C ILE A 83 -11.55 -0.80 -11.77
N ILE A 84 -10.93 -1.65 -10.97
CA ILE A 84 -9.49 -1.66 -10.77
C ILE A 84 -8.91 -2.95 -11.32
N ILE A 85 -7.84 -2.86 -12.08
CA ILE A 85 -7.13 -4.01 -12.65
C ILE A 85 -5.83 -4.19 -11.88
N SER A 86 -5.62 -5.36 -11.28
CA SER A 86 -4.44 -5.63 -10.47
C SER A 86 -3.91 -7.04 -10.70
N ASP A 87 -2.60 -7.19 -10.54
CA ASP A 87 -1.91 -8.49 -10.49
C ASP A 87 -1.10 -8.65 -9.21
N LYS A 88 -1.27 -7.75 -8.25
CA LYS A 88 -0.52 -7.77 -6.99
C LYS A 88 -1.44 -7.55 -5.79
N GLU A 89 -1.37 -8.48 -4.85
CA GLU A 89 -2.09 -8.37 -3.58
C GLU A 89 -1.10 -8.55 -2.44
N LEU A 90 -1.22 -7.72 -1.39
CA LEU A 90 -0.33 -7.77 -0.25
C LEU A 90 -1.03 -7.22 0.99
N ASN A 91 -1.04 -8.01 2.08
CA ASN A 91 -1.56 -7.60 3.39
C ASN A 91 -2.97 -7.00 3.35
N GLY A 92 -3.86 -7.54 2.51
CA GLY A 92 -5.25 -7.07 2.42
C GLY A 92 -5.45 -5.88 1.49
N TRP A 93 -4.47 -5.56 0.67
CA TRP A 93 -4.52 -4.48 -0.32
C TRP A 93 -4.13 -5.01 -1.70
N ILE A 94 -4.64 -4.38 -2.75
CA ILE A 94 -4.18 -4.62 -4.11
C ILE A 94 -3.49 -3.37 -4.65
N TYR A 95 -2.50 -3.60 -5.52
CA TYR A 95 -1.80 -2.54 -6.23
C TYR A 95 -2.12 -2.65 -7.71
N GLY A 96 -2.66 -1.61 -8.30
CA GLY A 96 -3.09 -1.68 -9.68
C GLY A 96 -3.45 -0.33 -10.28
N ILE A 97 -4.21 -0.37 -11.37
CA ILE A 97 -4.67 0.81 -12.09
C ILE A 97 -6.20 0.79 -12.21
N LYS A 98 -6.81 1.96 -12.29
CA LYS A 98 -8.24 2.07 -12.61
C LYS A 98 -8.42 1.88 -14.11
N LYS A 99 -9.40 1.07 -14.51
CA LYS A 99 -9.76 0.85 -15.90
C LYS A 99 -10.25 2.19 -16.49
N ASN A 100 -9.82 2.47 -17.72
CA ASN A 100 -10.16 3.70 -18.43
C ASN A 100 -9.62 4.99 -17.77
N SER A 101 -8.52 4.89 -17.04
CA SER A 101 -7.86 6.03 -16.41
C SER A 101 -6.52 6.34 -17.08
N ASP A 102 -5.82 7.34 -16.55
CA ASP A 102 -4.51 7.79 -17.03
C ASP A 102 -3.34 6.86 -16.67
N GLY A 103 -3.62 5.71 -16.06
CA GLY A 103 -2.59 4.73 -15.73
C GLY A 103 -1.90 4.93 -14.39
N LEU A 104 -2.40 5.80 -13.53
CA LEU A 104 -1.88 5.94 -12.17
C LEU A 104 -1.95 4.61 -11.43
N LYS A 105 -0.82 4.16 -10.89
CA LYS A 105 -0.77 2.97 -10.03
C LYS A 105 -0.90 3.38 -8.57
N ALA A 106 -1.76 2.69 -7.85
CA ALA A 106 -1.98 2.97 -6.44
C ALA A 106 -2.61 1.75 -5.73
N TRP A 107 -2.78 1.86 -4.43
CA TRP A 107 -3.31 0.80 -3.58
C TRP A 107 -4.79 0.97 -3.29
N ALA A 108 -5.51 -0.15 -3.19
CA ALA A 108 -6.90 -0.19 -2.75
C ALA A 108 -7.09 -1.32 -1.74
N PRO A 109 -7.83 -1.08 -0.62
CA PRO A 109 -8.06 -2.11 0.37
C PRO A 109 -9.12 -3.11 -0.11
N LEU A 110 -8.87 -4.39 0.13
CA LEU A 110 -9.77 -5.47 -0.31
C LEU A 110 -11.18 -5.37 0.27
N ASN A 111 -11.34 -4.78 1.45
CA ASN A 111 -12.65 -4.64 2.07
C ASN A 111 -13.55 -3.56 1.43
N HIS A 112 -13.07 -2.84 0.44
CA HIS A 112 -13.83 -1.82 -0.31
C HIS A 112 -14.10 -2.24 -1.76
N ILE A 113 -13.63 -3.41 -2.16
CA ILE A 113 -13.71 -3.88 -3.54
C ILE A 113 -14.18 -5.33 -3.57
N GLN A 114 -14.70 -5.74 -4.72
CA GLN A 114 -15.17 -7.10 -4.97
C GLN A 114 -14.55 -7.63 -6.24
N LYS A 115 -13.97 -8.80 -6.16
CA LYS A 115 -13.39 -9.50 -7.32
C LYS A 115 -14.48 -9.86 -8.31
N LEU A 116 -14.26 -9.54 -9.55
CA LEU A 116 -15.17 -9.86 -10.66
C LEU A 116 -14.91 -11.26 -11.25
#